data_a751126a96a5b79c4e5d3b06f3aa4184
#
_entry.id   a751126a96a5b79c4e5d3b06f3aa4184
#
_cell.length_a   1.000
_cell.length_b   1.000
_cell.length_c   1.000
_cell.angle_alpha   90.00
_cell.angle_beta   90.00
_cell.angle_gamma   90.00
#
_symmetry.space_group_name_H-M   'P 1'
#
loop_
_entity.id
_entity.type
_entity.pdbx_description
1 polymer ?
#
loop_
_entity_poly.entity_id
_entity_poly.type
_entity_poly.pdbx_seq_one_letter_code
_entity_poly.pdbx_strand_id
1 'polypeptide(L)'
;EQAVSQAEAGAQILDVNVGAPGVDEPALMEQVVKALQSVVSLPLQLDSSHADALERGLRVYNGKPIVNSVNGEPEVLEKVLPLCKKYGAAVVGLAIDKKGIQPGAEDRVAIARRIKEAALAAGIPQEDLYIDCLTLTASAQQKDVLATVEALHTCKTELGVRTILGVSNISFGLPCRTYLNTTFLTMAMYAGLDLAIMNPSSEEMMAAVYAYNVLTNRDPQSTRYIERYANRVPASTALAQANQN
;
A
#
# COMPACT_ATOMS: atom_id res chain seq x y z
N GLU A 1 19.97 6.05 3.82
CA GLU A 1 19.43 6.64 5.06
C GLU A 1 17.91 6.46 5.13
N GLN A 2 17.10 6.96 4.19
CA GLN A 2 15.64 6.90 4.23
C GLN A 2 15.09 5.47 4.41
N ALA A 3 15.56 4.49 3.64
CA ALA A 3 15.11 3.10 3.72
C ALA A 3 15.39 2.47 5.09
N VAL A 4 16.56 2.74 5.67
CA VAL A 4 16.93 2.25 7.01
C VAL A 4 16.01 2.89 8.07
N SER A 5 15.80 4.21 8.00
CA SER A 5 14.90 4.92 8.92
C SER A 5 13.45 4.40 8.82
N GLN A 6 12.96 4.09 7.62
CA GLN A 6 11.62 3.51 7.45
C GLN A 6 11.53 2.09 8.02
N ALA A 7 12.58 1.27 7.82
CA ALA A 7 12.66 -0.06 8.41
C ALA A 7 12.64 0.00 9.95
N GLU A 8 13.44 0.90 10.54
CA GLU A 8 13.47 1.13 12.00
C GLU A 8 12.14 1.66 12.54
N ALA A 9 11.42 2.46 11.76
CA ALA A 9 10.07 2.94 12.11
C ALA A 9 8.99 1.83 12.04
N GLY A 10 9.31 0.66 11.46
CA GLY A 10 8.44 -0.50 11.44
C GLY A 10 7.78 -0.78 10.07
N ALA A 11 8.31 -0.21 8.98
CA ALA A 11 7.92 -0.63 7.64
C ALA A 11 8.21 -2.12 7.44
N GLN A 12 7.31 -2.81 6.74
CA GLN A 12 7.44 -4.24 6.45
C GLN A 12 7.80 -4.48 4.98
N ILE A 13 7.53 -3.51 4.12
CA ILE A 13 7.82 -3.48 2.68
C ILE A 13 8.22 -2.05 2.35
N LEU A 14 9.16 -1.85 1.43
CA LEU A 14 9.52 -0.52 0.95
C LEU A 14 8.96 -0.32 -0.46
N ASP A 15 8.21 0.76 -0.66
CA ASP A 15 7.75 1.20 -1.96
C ASP A 15 8.83 2.04 -2.64
N VAL A 16 9.20 1.66 -3.87
CA VAL A 16 10.33 2.23 -4.61
C VAL A 16 9.83 2.88 -5.89
N ASN A 17 9.65 4.18 -5.85
CA ASN A 17 9.33 5.00 -7.01
C ASN A 17 10.52 5.92 -7.33
N VAL A 18 11.01 5.87 -8.56
CA VAL A 18 12.15 6.67 -9.05
C VAL A 18 11.77 7.57 -10.22
N GLY A 19 10.47 7.64 -10.55
CA GLY A 19 9.96 8.44 -11.65
C GLY A 19 10.11 9.94 -11.37
N ALA A 20 10.86 10.64 -12.24
CA ALA A 20 10.97 12.08 -12.24
C ALA A 20 11.19 12.59 -13.68
N PRO A 21 10.76 13.84 -13.99
CA PRO A 21 11.00 14.41 -15.31
C PRO A 21 12.49 14.44 -15.68
N GLY A 22 12.81 13.93 -16.86
CA GLY A 22 14.18 13.95 -17.40
C GLY A 22 15.13 12.90 -16.85
N VAL A 23 14.65 11.94 -16.07
CA VAL A 23 15.44 10.83 -15.52
C VAL A 23 15.34 9.61 -16.43
N ASP A 24 16.46 8.89 -16.61
CA ASP A 24 16.45 7.53 -17.16
C ASP A 24 15.93 6.58 -16.07
N GLU A 25 14.60 6.45 -16.01
CA GLU A 25 13.91 5.68 -14.96
C GLU A 25 14.34 4.20 -14.93
N PRO A 26 14.46 3.48 -16.08
CA PRO A 26 14.95 2.10 -16.09
C PRO A 26 16.35 1.94 -15.47
N ALA A 27 17.29 2.80 -15.84
CA ALA A 27 18.64 2.75 -15.29
C ALA A 27 18.68 3.09 -13.79
N LEU A 28 17.89 4.09 -13.37
CA LEU A 28 17.82 4.49 -11.97
C LEU A 28 17.12 3.42 -11.11
N MET A 29 16.05 2.79 -11.61
CA MET A 29 15.36 1.70 -10.90
C MET A 29 16.35 0.54 -10.61
N GLU A 30 17.15 0.14 -11.59
CA GLU A 30 18.16 -0.89 -11.39
C GLU A 30 19.18 -0.52 -10.30
N GLN A 31 19.67 0.72 -10.34
CA GLN A 31 20.66 1.21 -9.36
C GLN A 31 20.09 1.28 -7.95
N VAL A 32 18.85 1.82 -7.82
CA VAL A 32 18.20 1.97 -6.51
C VAL A 32 17.86 0.62 -5.91
N VAL A 33 17.36 -0.34 -6.70
CA VAL A 33 17.07 -1.71 -6.22
C VAL A 33 18.33 -2.39 -5.70
N LYS A 34 19.46 -2.28 -6.43
CA LYS A 34 20.76 -2.82 -5.96
C LYS A 34 21.21 -2.16 -4.66
N ALA A 35 21.11 -0.84 -4.58
CA ALA A 35 21.52 -0.08 -3.39
C ALA A 35 20.65 -0.41 -2.17
N LEU A 36 19.34 -0.55 -2.34
CA LEU A 36 18.42 -0.88 -1.24
C LEU A 36 18.69 -2.29 -0.69
N GLN A 37 18.88 -3.28 -1.55
CA GLN A 37 19.18 -4.65 -1.13
C GLN A 37 20.50 -4.79 -0.38
N SER A 38 21.43 -3.85 -0.54
CA SER A 38 22.69 -3.85 0.21
C SER A 38 22.56 -3.30 1.64
N VAL A 39 21.46 -2.62 1.97
CA VAL A 39 21.31 -1.91 3.27
C VAL A 39 20.06 -2.31 4.06
N VAL A 40 19.06 -2.94 3.41
CA VAL A 40 17.84 -3.42 4.08
C VAL A 40 17.49 -4.82 3.59
N SER A 41 16.89 -5.62 4.45
CA SER A 41 16.39 -6.96 4.14
C SER A 41 14.88 -7.00 3.85
N LEU A 42 14.20 -5.84 3.86
CA LEU A 42 12.77 -5.76 3.61
C LEU A 42 12.44 -6.03 2.15
N PRO A 43 11.30 -6.69 1.87
CA PRO A 43 10.78 -6.80 0.52
C PRO A 43 10.59 -5.43 -0.15
N LEU A 44 10.77 -5.38 -1.48
CA LEU A 44 10.56 -4.17 -2.26
C LEU A 44 9.28 -4.26 -3.10
N GLN A 45 8.54 -3.17 -3.14
CA GLN A 45 7.49 -2.90 -4.11
C GLN A 45 8.08 -1.95 -5.16
N LEU A 46 8.14 -2.40 -6.42
CA LEU A 46 8.67 -1.59 -7.52
C LEU A 46 7.52 -0.82 -8.15
N ASP A 47 7.54 0.50 -7.99
CA ASP A 47 6.46 1.39 -8.43
C ASP A 47 6.89 2.18 -9.67
N SER A 48 6.30 1.83 -10.81
CA SER A 48 6.48 2.52 -12.08
C SER A 48 5.32 2.27 -13.05
N SER A 49 5.02 3.27 -13.86
CA SER A 49 4.12 3.14 -15.02
C SER A 49 4.84 2.60 -16.27
N HIS A 50 6.16 2.47 -16.25
CA HIS A 50 6.98 2.03 -17.37
C HIS A 50 7.42 0.57 -17.22
N ALA A 51 6.95 -0.30 -18.11
CA ALA A 51 7.28 -1.73 -18.07
C ALA A 51 8.80 -2.00 -18.14
N ASP A 52 9.54 -1.15 -18.87
CA ASP A 52 11.01 -1.27 -19.00
C ASP A 52 11.71 -0.96 -17.65
N ALA A 53 11.22 0.02 -16.90
CA ALA A 53 11.74 0.34 -15.57
C ALA A 53 11.46 -0.82 -14.58
N LEU A 54 10.24 -1.36 -14.62
CA LEU A 54 9.88 -2.54 -13.83
C LEU A 54 10.78 -3.73 -14.19
N GLU A 55 10.96 -4.04 -15.49
CA GLU A 55 11.79 -5.18 -15.89
C GLU A 55 13.25 -5.01 -15.46
N ARG A 56 13.82 -3.80 -15.55
CA ARG A 56 15.19 -3.52 -15.11
C ARG A 56 15.35 -3.76 -13.60
N GLY A 57 14.40 -3.29 -12.78
CA GLY A 57 14.39 -3.55 -11.34
C GLY A 57 14.22 -5.03 -11.01
N LEU A 58 13.29 -5.71 -11.65
CA LEU A 58 13.01 -7.14 -11.46
C LEU A 58 14.23 -8.03 -11.76
N ARG A 59 15.02 -7.69 -12.78
CA ARG A 59 16.23 -8.46 -13.16
C ARG A 59 17.29 -8.53 -12.08
N VAL A 60 17.36 -7.52 -11.23
CA VAL A 60 18.43 -7.39 -10.22
C VAL A 60 17.92 -7.60 -8.80
N TYR A 61 16.61 -7.86 -8.65
CA TYR A 61 16.01 -8.10 -7.36
C TYR A 61 16.14 -9.57 -6.93
N ASN A 62 16.67 -9.81 -5.73
CA ASN A 62 16.79 -11.13 -5.13
C ASN A 62 15.65 -11.38 -4.16
N GLY A 63 14.69 -12.19 -4.54
CA GLY A 63 13.51 -12.50 -3.73
C GLY A 63 12.21 -12.35 -4.50
N LYS A 64 11.10 -12.22 -3.79
CA LYS A 64 9.78 -12.01 -4.38
C LYS A 64 9.37 -10.55 -4.24
N PRO A 65 9.46 -9.73 -5.31
CA PRO A 65 9.04 -8.34 -5.28
C PRO A 65 7.53 -8.22 -5.47
N ILE A 66 7.01 -7.01 -5.22
CA ILE A 66 5.67 -6.60 -5.64
C ILE A 66 5.86 -5.62 -6.81
N VAL A 67 5.11 -5.79 -7.89
CA VAL A 67 5.04 -4.84 -9.00
C VAL A 67 3.85 -3.92 -8.77
N ASN A 68 4.08 -2.64 -8.74
CA ASN A 68 3.09 -1.57 -8.65
C ASN A 68 3.22 -0.70 -9.90
N SER A 69 2.38 -0.83 -10.95
CA SER A 69 1.13 -1.57 -10.95
C SER A 69 0.69 -1.94 -12.39
N VAL A 70 -0.38 -2.70 -12.44
CA VAL A 70 -1.23 -2.81 -13.62
C VAL A 70 -2.56 -2.10 -13.36
N ASN A 71 -3.36 -1.89 -14.41
CA ASN A 71 -4.72 -1.36 -14.32
C ASN A 71 -5.68 -2.17 -15.22
N GLY A 72 -6.94 -1.74 -15.34
CA GLY A 72 -7.96 -2.41 -16.14
C GLY A 72 -7.81 -2.25 -17.66
N GLU A 73 -6.72 -1.65 -18.14
CA GLU A 73 -6.44 -1.46 -19.58
C GLU A 73 -5.73 -2.70 -20.16
N PRO A 74 -6.27 -3.31 -21.23
CA PRO A 74 -5.67 -4.51 -21.83
C PRO A 74 -4.20 -4.35 -22.18
N GLU A 75 -3.82 -3.20 -22.75
CA GLU A 75 -2.44 -2.95 -23.18
C GLU A 75 -1.44 -2.95 -22.01
N VAL A 76 -1.87 -2.52 -20.81
CA VAL A 76 -1.05 -2.53 -19.60
C VAL A 76 -0.92 -3.96 -19.06
N LEU A 77 -2.05 -4.68 -19.01
CA LEU A 77 -2.09 -6.08 -18.56
C LEU A 77 -1.21 -6.96 -19.43
N GLU A 78 -1.31 -6.84 -20.76
CA GLU A 78 -0.52 -7.61 -21.72
C GLU A 78 0.99 -7.36 -21.65
N LYS A 79 1.40 -6.17 -21.24
CA LYS A 79 2.82 -5.82 -21.10
C LYS A 79 3.41 -6.23 -19.76
N VAL A 80 2.69 -6.03 -18.65
CA VAL A 80 3.26 -6.14 -17.30
C VAL A 80 3.03 -7.52 -16.69
N LEU A 81 1.87 -8.16 -16.88
CA LEU A 81 1.61 -9.48 -16.30
C LEU A 81 2.61 -10.56 -16.72
N PRO A 82 3.07 -10.63 -17.98
CA PRO A 82 4.14 -11.57 -18.37
C PRO A 82 5.46 -11.33 -17.62
N LEU A 83 5.79 -10.08 -17.30
CA LEU A 83 6.97 -9.77 -16.49
C LEU A 83 6.80 -10.28 -15.05
N CYS A 84 5.62 -10.03 -14.43
CA CYS A 84 5.33 -10.55 -13.11
C CYS A 84 5.46 -12.08 -13.06
N LYS A 85 4.90 -12.77 -14.07
CA LYS A 85 5.03 -14.23 -14.19
C LYS A 85 6.47 -14.68 -14.36
N LYS A 86 7.22 -14.03 -15.27
CA LYS A 86 8.63 -14.35 -15.58
C LYS A 86 9.53 -14.26 -14.35
N TYR A 87 9.33 -13.24 -13.51
CA TYR A 87 10.18 -12.98 -12.34
C TYR A 87 9.57 -13.48 -11.01
N GLY A 88 8.39 -14.12 -11.05
CA GLY A 88 7.72 -14.62 -9.84
C GLY A 88 7.24 -13.51 -8.90
N ALA A 89 6.94 -12.33 -9.43
CA ALA A 89 6.52 -11.18 -8.66
C ALA A 89 5.02 -11.26 -8.29
N ALA A 90 4.67 -10.73 -7.13
CA ALA A 90 3.31 -10.32 -6.85
C ALA A 90 2.97 -9.02 -7.61
N VAL A 91 1.70 -8.71 -7.79
CA VAL A 91 1.26 -7.56 -8.58
C VAL A 91 0.13 -6.80 -7.92
N VAL A 92 0.20 -5.48 -8.01
CA VAL A 92 -0.89 -4.55 -7.64
C VAL A 92 -1.70 -4.25 -8.89
N GLY A 93 -3.02 -4.41 -8.79
CA GLY A 93 -3.99 -4.01 -9.81
C GLY A 93 -4.78 -2.81 -9.35
N LEU A 94 -4.63 -1.69 -10.03
CA LEU A 94 -5.41 -0.48 -9.77
C LEU A 94 -6.81 -0.62 -10.35
N ALA A 95 -7.86 -0.40 -9.56
CA ALA A 95 -9.25 -0.45 -10.00
C ALA A 95 -9.64 0.79 -10.83
N ILE A 96 -8.89 1.06 -11.88
CA ILE A 96 -9.04 2.16 -12.85
C ILE A 96 -8.89 1.64 -14.27
N ASP A 97 -9.55 2.27 -15.21
CA ASP A 97 -9.39 2.04 -16.65
C ASP A 97 -9.39 3.38 -17.44
N LYS A 98 -9.51 3.32 -18.77
CA LYS A 98 -9.52 4.51 -19.66
C LYS A 98 -10.58 5.56 -19.29
N LYS A 99 -11.61 5.19 -18.54
CA LYS A 99 -12.65 6.11 -18.08
C LYS A 99 -12.25 6.84 -16.79
N GLY A 100 -11.10 6.55 -16.24
CA GLY A 100 -10.65 7.07 -14.96
C GLY A 100 -11.16 6.27 -13.76
N ILE A 101 -11.01 6.84 -12.56
CA ILE A 101 -11.50 6.24 -11.31
C ILE A 101 -13.01 6.39 -11.26
N GLN A 102 -13.69 5.26 -11.17
CA GLN A 102 -15.15 5.25 -11.08
C GLN A 102 -15.63 5.68 -9.69
N PRO A 103 -16.71 6.47 -9.58
CA PRO A 103 -17.20 6.92 -8.30
C PRO A 103 -17.80 5.80 -7.45
N GLY A 104 -18.48 4.84 -8.08
CA GLY A 104 -19.16 3.73 -7.40
C GLY A 104 -18.24 2.57 -7.02
N ALA A 105 -18.59 1.86 -5.96
CA ALA A 105 -17.89 0.67 -5.51
C ALA A 105 -18.01 -0.48 -6.53
N GLU A 106 -19.21 -0.72 -7.05
CA GLU A 106 -19.50 -1.81 -8.00
C GLU A 106 -18.66 -1.73 -9.28
N ASP A 107 -18.51 -0.53 -9.84
CA ASP A 107 -17.72 -0.31 -11.06
C ASP A 107 -16.22 -0.58 -10.80
N ARG A 108 -15.71 -0.18 -9.63
CA ARG A 108 -14.33 -0.48 -9.22
C ARG A 108 -14.12 -1.98 -9.05
N VAL A 109 -15.07 -2.67 -8.43
CA VAL A 109 -15.06 -4.13 -8.28
C VAL A 109 -15.12 -4.84 -9.64
N ALA A 110 -15.90 -4.32 -10.59
CA ALA A 110 -15.94 -4.86 -11.94
C ALA A 110 -14.58 -4.76 -12.66
N ILE A 111 -13.86 -3.64 -12.48
CA ILE A 111 -12.49 -3.49 -12.99
C ILE A 111 -11.55 -4.46 -12.26
N ALA A 112 -11.62 -4.57 -10.93
CA ALA A 112 -10.82 -5.49 -10.14
C ALA A 112 -11.02 -6.95 -10.58
N ARG A 113 -12.25 -7.35 -10.90
CA ARG A 113 -12.58 -8.69 -11.43
C ARG A 113 -11.87 -8.96 -12.76
N ARG A 114 -11.89 -8.01 -13.69
CA ARG A 114 -11.18 -8.14 -14.99
C ARG A 114 -9.68 -8.29 -14.78
N ILE A 115 -9.09 -7.50 -13.88
CA ILE A 115 -7.66 -7.60 -13.53
C ILE A 115 -7.35 -8.97 -12.95
N LYS A 116 -8.19 -9.47 -12.02
CA LYS A 116 -8.05 -10.81 -11.45
C LYS A 116 -8.07 -11.89 -12.51
N GLU A 117 -9.05 -11.86 -13.41
CA GLU A 117 -9.19 -12.84 -14.50
C GLU A 117 -7.95 -12.84 -15.41
N ALA A 118 -7.45 -11.64 -15.77
CA ALA A 118 -6.25 -11.52 -16.58
C ALA A 118 -4.99 -12.02 -15.85
N ALA A 119 -4.83 -11.71 -14.57
CA ALA A 119 -3.70 -12.18 -13.76
C ALA A 119 -3.69 -13.72 -13.64
N LEU A 120 -4.84 -14.32 -13.36
CA LEU A 120 -4.98 -15.80 -13.32
C LEU A 120 -4.69 -16.44 -14.68
N ALA A 121 -5.19 -15.86 -15.77
CA ALA A 121 -4.91 -16.32 -17.13
C ALA A 121 -3.42 -16.23 -17.49
N ALA A 122 -2.72 -15.22 -17.00
CA ALA A 122 -1.26 -15.09 -17.11
C ALA A 122 -0.48 -16.06 -16.20
N GLY A 123 -1.17 -16.82 -15.33
CA GLY A 123 -0.58 -17.81 -14.44
C GLY A 123 0.01 -17.19 -13.17
N ILE A 124 -0.46 -16.01 -12.74
CA ILE A 124 -0.13 -15.41 -11.44
C ILE A 124 -1.09 -15.98 -10.41
N PRO A 125 -0.60 -16.54 -9.29
CA PRO A 125 -1.46 -17.06 -8.22
C PRO A 125 -2.33 -15.97 -7.60
N GLN A 126 -3.55 -16.32 -7.17
CA GLN A 126 -4.47 -15.36 -6.58
C GLN A 126 -3.90 -14.67 -5.33
N GLU A 127 -3.13 -15.40 -4.54
CA GLU A 127 -2.45 -14.89 -3.34
C GLU A 127 -1.36 -13.86 -3.64
N ASP A 128 -0.94 -13.74 -4.89
CA ASP A 128 0.04 -12.76 -5.36
C ASP A 128 -0.59 -11.53 -6.02
N LEU A 129 -1.92 -11.49 -6.07
CA LEU A 129 -2.66 -10.35 -6.59
C LEU A 129 -3.18 -9.48 -5.43
N TYR A 130 -2.82 -8.20 -5.47
CA TYR A 130 -3.34 -7.14 -4.61
C TYR A 130 -4.18 -6.19 -5.44
N ILE A 131 -5.36 -5.82 -4.95
CA ILE A 131 -6.20 -4.82 -5.61
C ILE A 131 -6.15 -3.52 -4.82
N ASP A 132 -5.84 -2.42 -5.50
CA ASP A 132 -5.98 -1.06 -5.00
C ASP A 132 -7.30 -0.46 -5.54
N CYS A 133 -8.26 -0.27 -4.63
CA CYS A 133 -9.55 0.34 -4.95
C CYS A 133 -9.47 1.86 -5.12
N LEU A 134 -8.30 2.45 -4.98
CA LEU A 134 -7.97 3.87 -5.17
C LEU A 134 -8.63 4.81 -4.18
N THR A 135 -7.80 5.41 -3.36
CA THR A 135 -8.22 6.42 -2.39
C THR A 135 -8.36 7.78 -3.07
N LEU A 136 -9.59 8.25 -3.22
CA LEU A 136 -9.90 9.60 -3.67
C LEU A 136 -9.80 10.57 -2.51
N THR A 137 -9.39 11.82 -2.82
CA THR A 137 -9.27 12.83 -1.76
C THR A 137 -10.63 13.34 -1.29
N ALA A 138 -10.84 13.35 0.01
CA ALA A 138 -12.10 13.78 0.61
C ALA A 138 -12.42 15.26 0.36
N SER A 139 -11.40 16.11 0.15
CA SER A 139 -11.63 17.53 -0.16
C SER A 139 -12.33 17.76 -1.49
N ALA A 140 -12.13 16.86 -2.47
CA ALA A 140 -12.73 16.99 -3.79
C ALA A 140 -13.93 16.05 -4.01
N GLN A 141 -13.92 14.88 -3.38
CA GLN A 141 -14.88 13.81 -3.66
C GLN A 141 -15.36 13.12 -2.37
N GLN A 142 -15.82 13.92 -1.42
CA GLN A 142 -16.27 13.45 -0.10
C GLN A 142 -17.33 12.35 -0.17
N LYS A 143 -18.21 12.40 -1.16
CA LYS A 143 -19.29 11.42 -1.36
C LYS A 143 -18.78 10.01 -1.69
N ASP A 144 -17.58 9.93 -2.29
CA ASP A 144 -17.05 8.69 -2.84
C ASP A 144 -16.06 8.00 -1.89
N VAL A 145 -15.83 8.59 -0.71
CA VAL A 145 -14.90 8.03 0.29
C VAL A 145 -15.35 6.63 0.73
N LEU A 146 -16.63 6.47 1.05
CA LEU A 146 -17.17 5.18 1.47
C LEU A 146 -17.15 4.15 0.35
N ALA A 147 -17.33 4.56 -0.91
CA ALA A 147 -17.23 3.66 -2.05
C ALA A 147 -15.86 2.96 -2.15
N THR A 148 -14.78 3.63 -1.72
CA THR A 148 -13.45 2.98 -1.63
C THR A 148 -13.45 1.86 -0.59
N VAL A 149 -14.04 2.11 0.59
CA VAL A 149 -14.12 1.13 1.69
C VAL A 149 -15.02 -0.06 1.31
N GLU A 150 -16.15 0.20 0.66
CA GLU A 150 -17.08 -0.81 0.16
C GLU A 150 -16.44 -1.67 -0.93
N ALA A 151 -15.79 -1.06 -1.93
CA ALA A 151 -15.10 -1.77 -2.98
C ALA A 151 -13.98 -2.68 -2.42
N LEU A 152 -13.21 -2.17 -1.45
CA LEU A 152 -12.17 -2.93 -0.76
C LEU A 152 -12.77 -4.15 -0.04
N HIS A 153 -13.87 -3.95 0.70
CA HIS A 153 -14.57 -5.04 1.38
C HIS A 153 -15.03 -6.12 0.40
N THR A 154 -15.65 -5.72 -0.70
CA THR A 154 -16.13 -6.64 -1.73
C THR A 154 -14.97 -7.36 -2.43
N CYS A 155 -13.87 -6.67 -2.75
CA CYS A 155 -12.67 -7.31 -3.30
C CYS A 155 -12.11 -8.36 -2.33
N LYS A 156 -12.10 -8.06 -1.04
CA LYS A 156 -11.61 -8.99 -0.02
C LYS A 156 -12.52 -10.21 0.16
N THR A 157 -13.83 -10.01 0.28
CA THR A 157 -14.79 -11.05 0.69
C THR A 157 -15.35 -11.85 -0.49
N GLU A 158 -15.63 -11.19 -1.63
CA GLU A 158 -16.26 -11.85 -2.78
C GLU A 158 -15.23 -12.24 -3.85
N LEU A 159 -14.24 -11.38 -4.15
CA LEU A 159 -13.21 -11.75 -5.10
C LEU A 159 -12.10 -12.61 -4.45
N GLY A 160 -11.96 -12.57 -3.13
CA GLY A 160 -10.98 -13.34 -2.38
C GLY A 160 -9.53 -12.92 -2.65
N VAL A 161 -9.31 -11.72 -3.16
CA VAL A 161 -7.97 -11.17 -3.44
C VAL A 161 -7.41 -10.44 -2.22
N ARG A 162 -6.10 -10.19 -2.23
CA ARG A 162 -5.49 -9.26 -1.28
C ARG A 162 -5.78 -7.82 -1.69
N THR A 163 -5.67 -6.92 -0.72
CA THR A 163 -6.00 -5.51 -0.92
C THR A 163 -4.88 -4.60 -0.47
N ILE A 164 -4.70 -3.48 -1.17
CA ILE A 164 -3.70 -2.47 -0.88
C ILE A 164 -4.31 -1.08 -1.08
N LEU A 165 -3.88 -0.08 -0.32
CA LEU A 165 -4.29 1.32 -0.51
C LEU A 165 -3.17 2.30 -0.19
N GLY A 166 -3.07 3.34 -1.00
CA GLY A 166 -2.39 4.60 -0.66
C GLY A 166 -3.26 5.41 0.30
N VAL A 167 -3.09 5.19 1.60
CA VAL A 167 -4.00 5.72 2.64
C VAL A 167 -3.99 7.24 2.71
N SER A 168 -2.82 7.87 2.62
CA SER A 168 -2.66 9.31 2.85
C SER A 168 -3.29 10.20 1.77
N ASN A 169 -3.72 9.63 0.65
CA ASN A 169 -4.40 10.35 -0.42
C ASN A 169 -5.74 10.94 0.03
N ILE A 170 -6.40 10.28 1.01
CA ILE A 170 -7.70 10.70 1.54
C ILE A 170 -7.71 12.16 2.02
N SER A 171 -6.61 12.63 2.54
CA SER A 171 -6.51 13.91 3.25
C SER A 171 -5.85 15.05 2.47
N PHE A 172 -5.54 14.86 1.17
CA PHE A 172 -4.93 15.93 0.38
C PHE A 172 -5.82 17.18 0.36
N GLY A 173 -5.18 18.34 0.57
CA GLY A 173 -5.86 19.64 0.62
C GLY A 173 -6.62 19.93 1.92
N LEU A 174 -6.57 19.06 2.92
CA LEU A 174 -7.21 19.26 4.21
C LEU A 174 -6.20 19.51 5.33
N PRO A 175 -6.55 20.31 6.34
CA PRO A 175 -5.69 20.53 7.51
C PRO A 175 -5.68 19.30 8.43
N CYS A 176 -4.70 19.23 9.33
CA CYS A 176 -4.58 18.15 10.35
C CYS A 176 -4.72 16.74 9.75
N ARG A 177 -4.03 16.51 8.65
CA ARG A 177 -4.13 15.31 7.81
C ARG A 177 -4.06 13.99 8.59
N THR A 178 -3.28 13.97 9.67
CA THR A 178 -3.09 12.78 10.51
C THR A 178 -4.40 12.23 11.05
N TYR A 179 -5.33 13.07 11.47
CA TYR A 179 -6.64 12.63 11.99
C TYR A 179 -7.46 11.88 10.92
N LEU A 180 -7.49 12.43 9.71
CA LEU A 180 -8.19 11.80 8.59
C LEU A 180 -7.50 10.50 8.15
N ASN A 181 -6.17 10.54 8.01
CA ASN A 181 -5.38 9.37 7.62
C ASN A 181 -5.56 8.21 8.61
N THR A 182 -5.48 8.47 9.91
CA THR A 182 -5.61 7.47 10.95
C THR A 182 -7.01 6.87 11.00
N THR A 183 -8.04 7.72 10.90
CA THR A 183 -9.45 7.28 10.87
C THR A 183 -9.70 6.43 9.62
N PHE A 184 -9.32 6.90 8.45
CA PHE A 184 -9.52 6.18 7.19
C PHE A 184 -8.75 4.85 7.16
N LEU A 185 -7.50 4.83 7.66
CA LEU A 185 -6.72 3.61 7.81
C LEU A 185 -7.47 2.56 8.65
N THR A 186 -8.04 2.98 9.79
CA THR A 186 -8.80 2.07 10.66
C THR A 186 -10.05 1.52 9.96
N MET A 187 -10.79 2.38 9.24
CA MET A 187 -11.94 1.95 8.45
C MET A 187 -11.54 0.95 7.36
N ALA A 188 -10.47 1.24 6.64
CA ALA A 188 -9.96 0.37 5.58
C ALA A 188 -9.47 -0.99 6.13
N MET A 189 -8.75 -1.00 7.25
CA MET A 189 -8.32 -2.24 7.92
C MET A 189 -9.52 -3.09 8.35
N TYR A 190 -10.57 -2.46 8.87
CA TYR A 190 -11.79 -3.17 9.24
C TYR A 190 -12.53 -3.74 8.02
N ALA A 191 -12.51 -3.05 6.89
CA ALA A 191 -13.06 -3.53 5.63
C ALA A 191 -12.22 -4.64 4.98
N GLY A 192 -10.99 -4.90 5.46
CA GLY A 192 -10.14 -6.00 4.99
C GLY A 192 -8.86 -5.59 4.28
N LEU A 193 -8.34 -4.37 4.52
CA LEU A 193 -7.07 -3.93 3.98
C LEU A 193 -5.92 -4.83 4.48
N ASP A 194 -5.14 -5.36 3.54
CA ASP A 194 -3.96 -6.20 3.82
C ASP A 194 -2.66 -5.40 3.88
N LEU A 195 -2.47 -4.45 2.96
CA LEU A 195 -1.29 -3.59 2.89
C LEU A 195 -1.70 -2.11 2.84
N ALA A 196 -1.04 -1.29 3.64
CA ALA A 196 -1.19 0.16 3.62
C ALA A 196 0.09 0.82 3.12
N ILE A 197 0.01 1.58 2.02
CA ILE A 197 1.09 2.49 1.61
C ILE A 197 0.92 3.75 2.44
N MET A 198 1.83 3.97 3.39
CA MET A 198 1.78 5.06 4.34
C MET A 198 3.15 5.42 4.88
N ASN A 199 3.27 6.56 5.54
CA ASN A 199 4.50 6.94 6.23
C ASN A 199 4.63 6.19 7.57
N PRO A 200 5.59 5.26 7.74
CA PRO A 200 5.78 4.51 8.99
C PRO A 200 6.29 5.38 10.14
N SER A 201 6.81 6.58 9.85
CA SER A 201 7.23 7.54 10.88
C SER A 201 6.07 8.32 11.50
N SER A 202 4.82 8.18 10.98
CA SER A 202 3.64 8.73 11.66
C SER A 202 3.26 7.84 12.82
N GLU A 203 3.53 8.33 14.03
CA GLU A 203 3.25 7.59 15.27
C GLU A 203 1.77 7.27 15.42
N GLU A 204 0.89 8.20 15.08
CA GLU A 204 -0.56 8.02 15.21
C GLU A 204 -1.08 6.95 14.25
N MET A 205 -0.55 6.90 13.02
CA MET A 205 -0.92 5.86 12.07
C MET A 205 -0.41 4.49 12.51
N MET A 206 0.83 4.41 12.97
CA MET A 206 1.38 3.17 13.51
C MET A 206 0.64 2.73 14.78
N ALA A 207 0.28 3.66 15.67
CA ALA A 207 -0.51 3.36 16.85
C ALA A 207 -1.88 2.77 16.49
N ALA A 208 -2.54 3.29 15.44
CA ALA A 208 -3.80 2.72 14.95
C ALA A 208 -3.62 1.26 14.47
N VAL A 209 -2.51 0.95 13.76
CA VAL A 209 -2.22 -0.42 13.31
C VAL A 209 -2.02 -1.36 14.51
N TYR A 210 -1.22 -0.98 15.48
CA TYR A 210 -0.98 -1.80 16.68
C TYR A 210 -2.26 -2.00 17.49
N ALA A 211 -3.03 -0.93 17.72
CA ALA A 211 -4.30 -1.00 18.45
C ALA A 211 -5.33 -1.88 17.71
N TYR A 212 -5.44 -1.72 16.39
CA TYR A 212 -6.32 -2.55 15.57
C TYR A 212 -5.97 -4.04 15.67
N ASN A 213 -4.67 -4.39 15.63
CA ASN A 213 -4.21 -5.77 15.74
C ASN A 213 -4.58 -6.40 17.09
N VAL A 214 -4.50 -5.63 18.19
CA VAL A 214 -4.98 -6.07 19.51
C VAL A 214 -6.48 -6.32 19.48
N LEU A 215 -7.27 -5.32 19.02
CA LEU A 215 -8.74 -5.39 19.03
C LEU A 215 -9.31 -6.50 18.12
N THR A 216 -8.57 -6.90 17.10
CA THR A 216 -8.97 -7.97 16.16
C THR A 216 -8.29 -9.31 16.42
N ASN A 217 -7.61 -9.46 17.58
CA ASN A 217 -6.89 -10.68 17.99
C ASN A 217 -5.79 -11.12 16.99
N ARG A 218 -5.18 -10.15 16.29
CA ARG A 218 -4.01 -10.36 15.42
C ARG A 218 -2.69 -10.20 16.16
N ASP A 219 -2.74 -9.66 17.37
CA ASP A 219 -1.63 -9.56 18.33
C ASP A 219 -2.01 -10.33 19.60
N PRO A 220 -1.82 -11.66 19.63
CA PRO A 220 -2.17 -12.48 20.77
C PRO A 220 -1.49 -12.00 22.04
N GLN A 221 -2.25 -11.90 23.14
CA GLN A 221 -1.80 -11.39 24.44
C GLN A 221 -1.30 -9.94 24.40
N SER A 222 -1.56 -9.21 23.30
CA SER A 222 -1.11 -7.82 23.07
C SER A 222 0.41 -7.64 23.17
N THR A 223 1.18 -8.66 22.83
CA THR A 223 2.63 -8.70 23.06
C THR A 223 3.34 -7.56 22.36
N ARG A 224 3.09 -7.38 21.05
CA ARG A 224 3.73 -6.32 20.25
C ARG A 224 3.30 -4.92 20.69
N TYR A 225 2.03 -4.78 21.05
CA TYR A 225 1.50 -3.53 21.57
C TYR A 225 2.17 -3.14 22.89
N ILE A 226 2.29 -4.09 23.84
CA ILE A 226 2.94 -3.88 25.12
C ILE A 226 4.42 -3.55 24.92
N GLU A 227 5.15 -4.32 24.12
CA GLU A 227 6.57 -4.06 23.83
C GLU A 227 6.80 -2.63 23.32
N ARG A 228 5.91 -2.14 22.44
CA ARG A 228 6.06 -0.81 21.86
C ARG A 228 5.67 0.32 22.80
N TYR A 229 4.68 0.13 23.68
CA TYR A 229 4.04 1.23 24.42
C TYR A 229 4.18 1.16 25.94
N ALA A 230 4.67 0.07 26.54
CA ALA A 230 4.76 -0.10 27.99
C ALA A 230 5.53 1.02 28.71
N ASN A 231 6.56 1.57 28.06
CA ASN A 231 7.41 2.61 28.62
C ASN A 231 7.07 4.03 28.12
N ARG A 232 5.97 4.19 27.36
CA ARG A 232 5.55 5.50 26.86
C ARG A 232 4.60 6.18 27.83
N VAL A 233 4.98 7.36 28.29
CA VAL A 233 4.08 8.23 29.03
C VAL A 233 3.21 9.00 28.04
N PRO A 234 1.86 8.92 28.11
CA PRO A 234 1.00 9.72 27.27
C PRO A 234 1.33 11.21 27.40
N ALA A 235 1.29 11.95 26.29
CA ALA A 235 1.62 13.38 26.27
C ALA A 235 0.77 14.21 27.27
N SER A 236 -0.48 13.81 27.52
CA SER A 236 -1.34 14.41 28.55
C SER A 236 -0.81 14.25 29.97
N THR A 237 -0.15 13.13 30.27
CA THR A 237 0.43 12.86 31.61
C THR A 237 1.76 13.59 31.75
N ALA A 238 2.56 13.70 30.68
CA ALA A 238 3.81 14.45 30.69
C ALA A 238 3.58 15.96 30.92
N LEU A 239 2.55 16.54 30.32
CA LEU A 239 2.14 17.92 30.56
C LEU A 239 1.63 18.15 32.00
N ALA A 240 0.91 17.20 32.58
CA ALA A 240 0.44 17.29 33.95
C ALA A 240 1.59 17.21 34.95
N GLN A 241 2.63 16.43 34.68
CA GLN A 241 3.83 16.33 35.52
C GLN A 241 4.73 17.57 35.41
N ALA A 242 4.84 18.17 34.21
CA ALA A 242 5.62 19.39 33.99
C ALA A 242 4.98 20.63 34.64
N ASN A 243 3.68 20.65 34.87
CA ASN A 243 2.96 21.75 35.55
C ASN A 243 2.92 21.61 37.10
N GLN A 244 3.48 20.52 37.65
CA GLN A 244 3.55 20.29 39.08
C GLN A 244 4.95 20.54 39.68
N ASN A 245 5.94 20.91 38.86
CA ASN A 245 7.27 21.35 39.19
C ASN A 245 7.44 22.85 38.92
#